data_1a03646f649bb85676c73fa9788af323
#
_entry.id   1a03646f649bb85676c73fa9788af323
#
_cell.length_a   1.000
_cell.length_b   1.000
_cell.length_c   1.000
_cell.angle_alpha   90.00
_cell.angle_beta   90.00
_cell.angle_gamma   90.00
#
_symmetry.space_group_name_H-M   'P 1'
#
loop_
_entity.id
_entity.type
_entity.pdbx_description
1 polymer ?
#
loop_
_entity_poly.entity_id
_entity_poly.type
_entity_poly.pdbx_seq_one_letter_code
_entity_poly.pdbx_strand_id
1 'polypeptide(L)'
;MDEYRQAIAPEAPRTLENTGALYVYNNYIFINEQKEGIHIVDNTDPENPTPIAFLKIPGNFNMGIRNNLLYADNFVDLVVMDISDPLDVKFAGRTENVFDSYQFYQDLGYLVYYEESEETVELSCSDLNFGNDFFWMNDGRLVFDAAFSNNAEALSPNVSFDQGGNSIGQAGSLARFSIIDKYLYSISEYDLRIFDLEDPVAAELASTVNIGWGIETIFPYQDNLFIGADHGMYIYDNSDPLNPTQLSLFTHARACDPVYVQGNTAYVTLRDGTECEGFDNQLDVVDITDLSNPKLLASHQMSNPHGLSIRDENLYLCDGRFGFKVYDVSDWRLISSRQLAHVPGFSAFDVITVNGKDLAIVIGEDGLYQFDISDPADPVRLSVLSTGSR
;
A
#
# COMPACT_ATOMS: atom_id res chain seq x y z
N MET A 1 -3.11 18.14 17.33
CA MET A 1 -4.02 17.04 16.92
C MET A 1 -5.48 17.48 16.82
N ASP A 2 -6.03 18.25 17.75
CA ASP A 2 -7.47 18.60 17.71
C ASP A 2 -7.91 19.31 16.43
N GLU A 3 -7.08 20.18 15.86
CA GLU A 3 -7.33 20.82 14.57
C GLU A 3 -7.45 19.79 13.44
N TYR A 4 -6.52 18.83 13.35
CA TYR A 4 -6.56 17.78 12.34
C TYR A 4 -7.72 16.81 12.52
N ARG A 5 -8.09 16.53 13.78
CA ARG A 5 -9.26 15.71 14.11
C ARG A 5 -10.57 16.35 13.65
N GLN A 6 -10.66 17.69 13.76
CA GLN A 6 -11.82 18.46 13.33
C GLN A 6 -11.85 18.76 11.83
N ALA A 7 -10.73 18.63 11.15
CA ALA A 7 -10.61 18.92 9.71
C ALA A 7 -11.15 17.80 8.80
N ILE A 8 -11.55 16.66 9.36
CA ILE A 8 -12.10 15.53 8.57
C ILE A 8 -13.47 15.95 8.02
N ALA A 9 -13.60 15.94 6.70
CA ALA A 9 -14.83 16.31 6.02
C ALA A 9 -14.90 15.76 4.59
N PRO A 10 -16.08 15.43 4.07
CA PRO A 10 -16.27 15.26 2.64
C PRO A 10 -16.16 16.61 1.93
N GLU A 11 -15.52 16.61 0.78
CA GLU A 11 -15.32 17.78 -0.08
C GLU A 11 -15.74 17.45 -1.53
N ALA A 12 -15.84 18.48 -2.37
CA ALA A 12 -16.04 18.29 -3.81
C ALA A 12 -14.86 17.49 -4.43
N PRO A 13 -15.09 16.76 -5.54
CA PRO A 13 -14.02 16.05 -6.22
C PRO A 13 -12.84 16.98 -6.55
N ARG A 14 -11.64 16.47 -6.40
CA ARG A 14 -10.38 17.14 -6.73
C ARG A 14 -9.68 16.42 -7.88
N THR A 15 -8.70 17.08 -8.48
CA THR A 15 -7.73 16.44 -9.35
C THR A 15 -6.80 15.55 -8.53
N LEU A 16 -6.38 14.40 -9.06
CA LEU A 16 -5.35 13.57 -8.48
C LEU A 16 -4.00 14.31 -8.56
N GLU A 17 -3.18 14.27 -7.52
CA GLU A 17 -1.86 14.93 -7.50
C GLU A 17 -0.77 13.98 -6.99
N ASN A 18 -0.86 13.53 -5.74
CA ASN A 18 0.13 12.66 -5.09
C ASN A 18 -0.54 11.36 -4.64
N THR A 19 -0.85 10.52 -5.62
CA THR A 19 -1.60 9.29 -5.38
C THR A 19 -0.77 8.24 -4.63
N GLY A 20 -1.43 7.56 -3.70
CA GLY A 20 -0.88 6.46 -2.92
C GLY A 20 -1.71 5.19 -3.06
N ALA A 21 -2.13 4.63 -1.94
CA ALA A 21 -2.87 3.38 -1.85
C ALA A 21 -4.14 3.37 -2.72
N LEU A 22 -4.37 2.23 -3.38
CA LEU A 22 -5.53 1.98 -4.24
C LEU A 22 -6.43 0.92 -3.60
N TYR A 23 -7.75 1.17 -3.62
CA TYR A 23 -8.72 0.25 -3.07
C TYR A 23 -9.97 0.18 -3.95
N VAL A 24 -10.47 -1.02 -4.20
CA VAL A 24 -11.70 -1.23 -4.98
C VAL A 24 -12.78 -1.80 -4.07
N TYR A 25 -13.92 -1.15 -4.04
CA TYR A 25 -15.08 -1.61 -3.27
C TYR A 25 -16.37 -1.43 -4.08
N ASN A 26 -17.05 -2.52 -4.37
CA ASN A 26 -18.22 -2.55 -5.26
C ASN A 26 -17.87 -1.96 -6.65
N ASN A 27 -18.54 -0.88 -7.04
CA ASN A 27 -18.29 -0.15 -8.29
C ASN A 27 -17.53 1.16 -8.06
N TYR A 28 -16.85 1.31 -6.93
CA TYR A 28 -16.09 2.50 -6.60
C TYR A 28 -14.61 2.19 -6.46
N ILE A 29 -13.80 3.15 -6.88
CA ILE A 29 -12.37 3.17 -6.64
C ILE A 29 -12.08 4.22 -5.59
N PHE A 30 -11.34 3.86 -4.57
CA PHE A 30 -10.83 4.74 -3.53
C PHE A 30 -9.33 4.90 -3.75
N ILE A 31 -8.87 6.14 -3.91
CA ILE A 31 -7.47 6.46 -4.20
C ILE A 31 -6.98 7.37 -3.09
N ASN A 32 -5.96 6.94 -2.35
CA ASN A 32 -5.33 7.79 -1.37
C ASN A 32 -4.63 8.96 -2.07
N GLU A 33 -4.86 10.15 -1.56
CA GLU A 33 -4.06 11.36 -1.81
C GLU A 33 -3.21 11.56 -0.56
N GLN A 34 -1.93 11.27 -0.68
CA GLN A 34 -1.05 11.11 0.48
C GLN A 34 -1.03 12.32 1.40
N LYS A 35 -1.18 12.06 2.70
CA LYS A 35 -1.29 13.04 3.78
C LYS A 35 -2.56 13.89 3.75
N GLU A 36 -3.34 13.85 2.68
CA GLU A 36 -4.51 14.73 2.52
C GLU A 36 -5.84 14.02 2.66
N GLY A 37 -5.96 12.78 2.15
CA GLY A 37 -7.21 12.03 2.24
C GLY A 37 -7.43 11.04 1.10
N ILE A 38 -8.69 10.88 0.67
CA ILE A 38 -9.09 9.80 -0.23
C ILE A 38 -10.05 10.32 -1.29
N HIS A 39 -9.71 10.11 -2.57
CA HIS A 39 -10.63 10.32 -3.68
C HIS A 39 -11.61 9.16 -3.78
N ILE A 40 -12.87 9.46 -4.08
CA ILE A 40 -13.89 8.46 -4.42
C ILE A 40 -14.24 8.64 -5.88
N VAL A 41 -14.09 7.56 -6.64
CA VAL A 41 -14.38 7.52 -8.08
C VAL A 41 -15.48 6.51 -8.33
N ASP A 42 -16.58 6.93 -8.97
CA ASP A 42 -17.57 6.04 -9.50
C ASP A 42 -17.00 5.33 -10.73
N ASN A 43 -16.90 4.01 -10.65
CA ASN A 43 -16.37 3.10 -11.68
C ASN A 43 -17.41 2.13 -12.17
N THR A 44 -18.68 2.53 -12.13
CA THR A 44 -19.79 1.75 -12.70
C THR A 44 -19.58 1.50 -14.20
N ASP A 45 -19.00 2.50 -14.89
CA ASP A 45 -18.51 2.41 -16.25
C ASP A 45 -16.98 2.60 -16.29
N PRO A 46 -16.19 1.54 -16.43
CA PRO A 46 -14.72 1.63 -16.47
C PRO A 46 -14.16 2.42 -17.68
N GLU A 47 -14.95 2.62 -18.74
CA GLU A 47 -14.54 3.48 -19.86
C GLU A 47 -14.67 4.96 -19.51
N ASN A 48 -15.55 5.31 -18.54
CA ASN A 48 -15.86 6.68 -18.14
C ASN A 48 -15.86 6.85 -16.60
N PRO A 49 -14.76 6.54 -15.89
CA PRO A 49 -14.70 6.68 -14.44
C PRO A 49 -14.89 8.16 -14.04
N THR A 50 -15.69 8.39 -13.01
CA THR A 50 -16.05 9.75 -12.61
C THR A 50 -15.66 10.02 -11.16
N PRO A 51 -14.71 10.94 -10.87
CA PRO A 51 -14.48 11.41 -9.51
C PRO A 51 -15.75 12.07 -8.96
N ILE A 52 -16.24 11.59 -7.82
CA ILE A 52 -17.52 12.04 -7.23
C ILE A 52 -17.36 12.77 -5.91
N ALA A 53 -16.31 12.48 -5.14
CA ALA A 53 -16.05 13.13 -3.87
C ALA A 53 -14.55 13.04 -3.51
N PHE A 54 -14.15 13.87 -2.57
CA PHE A 54 -12.88 13.78 -1.85
C PHE A 54 -13.16 13.75 -0.35
N LEU A 55 -12.58 12.78 0.35
CA LEU A 55 -12.63 12.71 1.82
C LEU A 55 -11.35 13.31 2.37
N LYS A 56 -11.43 14.52 2.88
CA LYS A 56 -10.30 15.13 3.57
C LYS A 56 -10.05 14.42 4.89
N ILE A 57 -8.89 13.75 4.98
CA ILE A 57 -8.41 13.04 6.18
C ILE A 57 -6.93 13.38 6.33
N PRO A 58 -6.58 14.45 7.05
CA PRO A 58 -5.18 14.86 7.18
C PRO A 58 -4.30 13.76 7.76
N GLY A 59 -3.14 13.55 7.16
CA GLY A 59 -2.20 12.50 7.58
C GLY A 59 -2.59 11.08 7.16
N ASN A 60 -3.53 10.94 6.21
CA ASN A 60 -3.94 9.63 5.69
C ASN A 60 -2.92 9.07 4.71
N PHE A 61 -2.58 7.81 4.89
CA PHE A 61 -1.78 6.99 3.99
C PHE A 61 -2.44 5.66 3.65
N ASN A 62 -3.22 5.12 4.59
CA ASN A 62 -3.73 3.75 4.51
C ASN A 62 -5.24 3.73 4.70
N MET A 63 -5.88 2.75 4.08
CA MET A 63 -7.32 2.52 4.20
C MET A 63 -7.66 1.05 4.08
N GLY A 64 -8.83 0.70 4.62
CA GLY A 64 -9.47 -0.59 4.42
C GLY A 64 -10.98 -0.41 4.44
N ILE A 65 -11.73 -1.23 3.70
CA ILE A 65 -13.19 -1.09 3.60
C ILE A 65 -13.87 -2.41 3.91
N ARG A 66 -14.86 -2.35 4.79
CA ARG A 66 -15.73 -3.50 5.13
C ARG A 66 -17.14 -3.01 5.42
N ASN A 67 -18.14 -3.64 4.81
CA ASN A 67 -19.57 -3.39 5.08
C ASN A 67 -19.97 -1.91 5.00
N ASN A 68 -19.52 -1.20 3.96
CA ASN A 68 -19.72 0.24 3.75
C ASN A 68 -19.10 1.13 4.84
N LEU A 69 -18.16 0.62 5.61
CA LEU A 69 -17.34 1.42 6.51
C LEU A 69 -15.90 1.44 6.00
N LEU A 70 -15.39 2.65 5.83
CA LEU A 70 -14.01 2.94 5.49
C LEU A 70 -13.24 3.21 6.77
N TYR A 71 -12.17 2.46 7.00
CA TYR A 71 -11.21 2.62 8.07
C TYR A 71 -9.96 3.28 7.49
N ALA A 72 -9.50 4.38 8.09
CA ALA A 72 -8.36 5.13 7.59
C ALA A 72 -7.52 5.66 8.75
N ASP A 73 -6.21 5.79 8.53
CA ASP A 73 -5.35 6.50 9.47
C ASP A 73 -5.56 8.02 9.37
N ASN A 74 -5.43 8.70 10.51
CA ASN A 74 -5.42 10.16 10.63
C ASN A 74 -4.30 10.52 11.60
N PHE A 75 -3.05 10.51 11.10
CA PHE A 75 -1.84 10.56 11.90
C PHE A 75 -1.78 9.44 12.93
N VAL A 76 -2.06 9.74 14.20
CA VAL A 76 -1.99 8.79 15.33
C VAL A 76 -3.31 8.07 15.61
N ASP A 77 -4.38 8.46 14.92
CA ASP A 77 -5.74 7.94 15.15
C ASP A 77 -6.18 7.02 14.01
N LEU A 78 -7.05 6.07 14.32
CA LEU A 78 -7.85 5.32 13.35
C LEU A 78 -9.24 5.95 13.26
N VAL A 79 -9.68 6.34 12.08
CA VAL A 79 -11.00 6.92 11.83
C VAL A 79 -11.88 5.98 11.04
N VAL A 80 -13.19 6.05 11.28
CA VAL A 80 -14.20 5.27 10.58
C VAL A 80 -15.17 6.20 9.89
N MET A 81 -15.37 6.02 8.59
CA MET A 81 -16.30 6.78 7.77
C MET A 81 -17.37 5.86 7.22
N ASP A 82 -18.64 6.24 7.35
CA ASP A 82 -19.75 5.55 6.68
C ASP A 82 -19.82 6.01 5.22
N ILE A 83 -19.57 5.07 4.32
CA ILE A 83 -19.59 5.24 2.87
C ILE A 83 -20.77 4.51 2.21
N SER A 84 -21.84 4.23 2.96
CA SER A 84 -23.06 3.60 2.42
C SER A 84 -23.69 4.44 1.31
N ASP A 85 -23.55 5.74 1.38
CA ASP A 85 -23.80 6.69 0.28
C ASP A 85 -22.49 7.44 -0.02
N PRO A 86 -21.76 7.09 -1.09
CA PRO A 86 -20.50 7.75 -1.43
C PRO A 86 -20.60 9.24 -1.77
N LEU A 87 -21.82 9.75 -2.01
CA LEU A 87 -22.09 11.18 -2.20
C LEU A 87 -22.42 11.92 -0.88
N ASP A 88 -22.69 11.18 0.20
CA ASP A 88 -23.02 11.74 1.53
C ASP A 88 -22.28 10.98 2.63
N VAL A 89 -20.95 10.90 2.50
CA VAL A 89 -20.07 10.22 3.46
C VAL A 89 -20.14 10.90 4.83
N LYS A 90 -20.22 10.08 5.88
CA LYS A 90 -20.36 10.56 7.25
C LYS A 90 -19.27 10.04 8.16
N PHE A 91 -18.80 10.88 9.05
CA PHE A 91 -17.94 10.43 10.14
C PHE A 91 -18.75 9.48 11.06
N ALA A 92 -18.23 8.28 11.29
CA ALA A 92 -18.88 7.23 12.08
C ALA A 92 -18.18 6.98 13.41
N GLY A 93 -16.85 7.06 13.46
CA GLY A 93 -16.11 6.77 14.69
C GLY A 93 -14.63 7.11 14.63
N ARG A 94 -13.98 7.03 15.81
CA ARG A 94 -12.54 7.26 15.97
C ARG A 94 -12.00 6.45 17.13
N THR A 95 -10.81 5.90 16.94
CA THR A 95 -9.99 5.36 18.03
C THR A 95 -8.72 6.19 18.11
N GLU A 96 -8.52 6.87 19.23
CA GLU A 96 -7.46 7.85 19.38
C GLU A 96 -6.14 7.24 19.83
N ASN A 97 -5.02 7.78 19.32
CA ASN A 97 -3.66 7.48 19.75
C ASN A 97 -3.30 5.97 19.65
N VAL A 98 -3.68 5.35 18.55
CA VAL A 98 -3.43 3.91 18.28
C VAL A 98 -2.24 3.68 17.36
N PHE A 99 -1.72 4.72 16.70
CA PHE A 99 -0.51 4.68 15.90
C PHE A 99 0.58 5.53 16.55
N ASP A 100 1.76 4.96 16.81
CA ASP A 100 2.89 5.60 17.48
C ASP A 100 4.04 5.96 16.53
N SER A 101 3.78 5.99 15.24
CA SER A 101 4.77 6.30 14.21
C SER A 101 5.29 7.74 14.25
N TYR A 102 4.73 8.60 15.11
CA TYR A 102 5.08 10.01 15.20
C TYR A 102 5.74 10.35 16.52
N GLN A 103 6.89 11.05 16.45
CA GLN A 103 7.60 11.49 17.64
C GLN A 103 6.81 12.53 18.42
N PHE A 104 6.59 12.30 19.71
CA PHE A 104 5.91 13.21 20.60
C PHE A 104 6.90 14.06 21.39
N TYR A 105 6.75 15.37 21.32
CA TYR A 105 7.50 16.36 22.13
C TYR A 105 6.56 16.98 23.15
N GLN A 106 6.96 16.95 24.44
CA GLN A 106 6.12 17.37 25.57
C GLN A 106 5.59 18.81 25.44
N ASP A 107 6.39 19.71 24.87
CA ASP A 107 6.02 21.14 24.73
C ASP A 107 5.46 21.50 23.35
N LEU A 108 5.62 20.64 22.31
CA LEU A 108 5.30 20.92 20.91
C LEU A 108 4.20 20.00 20.36
N GLY A 109 3.98 18.82 20.98
CA GLY A 109 3.07 17.81 20.49
C GLY A 109 3.74 16.83 19.53
N TYR A 110 2.97 16.24 18.62
CA TYR A 110 3.48 15.29 17.62
C TYR A 110 4.18 16.02 16.47
N LEU A 111 5.35 15.55 16.09
CA LEU A 111 6.00 15.93 14.86
C LEU A 111 5.42 15.06 13.74
N VAL A 112 4.58 15.64 12.90
CA VAL A 112 3.82 14.90 11.87
C VAL A 112 4.44 15.01 10.47
N TYR A 113 5.16 16.11 10.17
CA TYR A 113 5.97 16.29 8.96
C TYR A 113 6.87 17.51 9.09
N TYR A 114 7.85 17.62 8.21
CA TYR A 114 8.66 18.82 8.03
C TYR A 114 8.17 19.58 6.79
N GLU A 115 8.16 20.88 6.89
CA GLU A 115 7.95 21.76 5.75
C GLU A 115 9.29 22.36 5.33
N GLU A 116 9.71 22.11 4.09
CA GLU A 116 10.95 22.69 3.58
C GLU A 116 10.74 24.16 3.29
N SER A 117 11.63 25.01 3.83
CA SER A 117 11.65 26.44 3.50
C SER A 117 13.07 26.87 3.11
N GLU A 118 13.16 27.70 2.06
CA GLU A 118 14.42 28.35 1.70
C GLU A 118 14.58 29.62 2.53
N GLU A 119 15.53 29.62 3.47
CA GLU A 119 15.90 30.79 4.24
C GLU A 119 17.37 31.13 3.99
N THR A 120 17.64 32.36 3.55
CA THR A 120 19.00 32.86 3.42
C THR A 120 19.46 33.48 4.73
N VAL A 121 20.37 32.83 5.44
CA VAL A 121 20.96 33.33 6.68
C VAL A 121 22.39 33.82 6.42
N GLU A 122 22.66 35.06 6.70
CA GLU A 122 24.02 35.58 6.71
C GLU A 122 24.72 35.17 8.02
N LEU A 123 25.67 34.25 7.92
CA LEU A 123 26.52 33.82 9.04
C LEU A 123 27.92 34.31 8.84
N SER A 124 28.56 34.77 9.92
CA SER A 124 30.03 35.05 9.89
C SER A 124 30.80 33.74 9.91
N CYS A 125 31.97 33.70 9.25
CA CYS A 125 32.80 32.50 9.23
C CYS A 125 33.25 32.04 10.64
N SER A 126 33.15 32.90 11.65
CA SER A 126 33.44 32.59 13.06
C SER A 126 32.27 31.87 13.76
N ASP A 127 31.07 31.97 13.22
CA ASP A 127 29.85 31.38 13.80
C ASP A 127 29.55 30.00 13.22
N LEU A 128 30.29 29.62 12.19
CA LEU A 128 30.22 28.28 11.58
C LEU A 128 30.99 27.28 12.46
N ASN A 129 30.31 26.72 13.42
CA ASN A 129 30.78 25.55 14.15
C ASN A 129 30.63 24.31 13.25
N PHE A 130 31.62 24.07 12.37
CA PHE A 130 31.61 22.96 11.39
C PHE A 130 31.60 21.55 12.02
N GLY A 131 31.33 21.42 13.29
CA GLY A 131 31.51 20.15 13.99
C GLY A 131 30.23 19.39 14.33
N ASN A 132 29.15 20.07 14.68
CA ASN A 132 28.00 19.35 15.24
C ASN A 132 26.62 19.77 14.68
N ASP A 133 26.38 21.07 14.46
CA ASP A 133 24.99 21.47 14.13
C ASP A 133 24.62 21.20 12.67
N PHE A 134 25.59 21.24 11.76
CA PHE A 134 25.35 20.92 10.35
C PHE A 134 25.16 19.41 10.10
N PHE A 135 25.82 18.60 10.93
CA PHE A 135 25.66 17.13 10.87
C PHE A 135 24.33 16.69 11.47
N TRP A 136 23.82 17.39 12.46
CA TRP A 136 22.51 17.11 13.04
C TRP A 136 21.35 17.47 12.10
N MET A 137 21.47 18.54 11.32
CA MET A 137 20.49 18.88 10.29
C MET A 137 20.47 17.87 9.15
N ASN A 138 21.63 17.33 8.76
CA ASN A 138 21.71 16.28 7.74
C ASN A 138 21.31 14.89 8.28
N ASP A 139 21.70 14.55 9.50
CA ASP A 139 21.32 13.29 10.14
C ASP A 139 19.82 13.27 10.49
N GLY A 140 19.29 14.38 10.97
CA GLY A 140 17.86 14.53 11.17
C GLY A 140 17.05 14.39 9.86
N ARG A 141 17.58 14.83 8.74
CA ARG A 141 17.01 14.60 7.42
C ARG A 141 17.03 13.13 7.04
N LEU A 142 18.13 12.45 7.20
CA LEU A 142 18.29 11.06 6.79
C LEU A 142 17.40 10.10 7.59
N VAL A 143 17.27 10.33 8.89
CA VAL A 143 16.43 9.46 9.75
C VAL A 143 14.94 9.73 9.54
N PHE A 144 14.55 10.95 9.18
CA PHE A 144 13.14 11.28 8.89
C PHE A 144 12.75 11.06 7.43
N ASP A 145 13.65 11.23 6.48
CA ASP A 145 13.42 10.82 5.10
C ASP A 145 13.23 9.30 4.99
N ALA A 146 13.87 8.50 5.88
CA ALA A 146 13.66 7.06 5.94
C ALA A 146 12.27 6.67 6.47
N ALA A 147 11.70 7.45 7.40
CA ALA A 147 10.36 7.20 7.93
C ALA A 147 9.24 7.85 7.09
N PHE A 148 9.57 8.91 6.34
CA PHE A 148 8.61 9.74 5.63
C PHE A 148 9.15 10.27 4.31
N SER A 149 10.05 9.54 3.63
CA SER A 149 10.54 10.03 2.36
C SER A 149 9.38 10.18 1.40
N ASN A 150 9.38 11.32 0.70
CA ASN A 150 8.41 11.65 -0.33
C ASN A 150 8.49 10.74 -1.58
N ASN A 151 9.29 9.69 -1.53
CA ASN A 151 9.21 8.56 -2.44
C ASN A 151 8.13 7.62 -1.92
N ALA A 152 6.97 8.16 -1.79
CA ALA A 152 5.76 7.46 -1.53
C ALA A 152 5.37 6.64 -2.76
N GLU A 153 6.08 5.62 -2.96
CA GLU A 153 5.67 4.45 -3.70
C GLU A 153 5.02 3.51 -2.69
N ALA A 154 4.11 4.05 -1.91
CA ALA A 154 3.31 3.29 -0.97
C ALA A 154 2.10 2.75 -1.71
N LEU A 155 1.75 1.55 -1.51
CA LEU A 155 1.11 0.71 -2.47
C LEU A 155 0.39 -0.42 -1.72
N SER A 156 -0.59 -1.03 -2.24
CA SER A 156 -1.62 -1.77 -1.52
C SER A 156 -1.79 -3.24 -1.97
N PRO A 157 -1.96 -4.30 -1.16
CA PRO A 157 -2.15 -5.67 -1.60
C PRO A 157 -3.57 -6.04 -2.01
N ASN A 158 -3.63 -7.03 -2.87
CA ASN A 158 -4.85 -7.56 -3.43
C ASN A 158 -5.31 -8.78 -2.63
N VAL A 159 -6.26 -8.61 -1.72
CA VAL A 159 -6.87 -9.75 -1.04
C VAL A 159 -8.37 -9.65 -1.07
N SER A 160 -8.97 -10.59 -1.75
CA SER A 160 -10.38 -10.82 -1.72
C SER A 160 -10.66 -12.18 -1.12
N PHE A 161 -11.12 -12.23 0.11
CA PHE A 161 -11.80 -13.40 0.65
C PHE A 161 -13.30 -13.15 0.64
N ASP A 162 -13.98 -13.66 -0.38
CA ASP A 162 -15.42 -13.86 -0.34
C ASP A 162 -15.71 -15.23 0.26
N GLN A 163 -15.94 -15.30 1.55
CA GLN A 163 -16.58 -16.41 2.22
C GLN A 163 -17.58 -15.83 3.23
N GLY A 164 -18.78 -15.54 2.72
CA GLY A 164 -19.93 -15.38 3.61
C GLY A 164 -20.30 -13.99 4.04
N GLY A 165 -21.08 -13.27 3.24
CA GLY A 165 -21.99 -12.23 3.72
C GLY A 165 -21.46 -10.87 4.13
N ASN A 166 -20.16 -10.69 4.23
CA ASN A 166 -19.49 -9.43 4.52
C ASN A 166 -18.80 -8.93 3.24
N SER A 167 -19.18 -7.77 2.73
CA SER A 167 -18.46 -7.18 1.61
C SER A 167 -17.18 -6.50 2.13
N ILE A 168 -16.03 -7.08 1.79
CA ILE A 168 -14.70 -6.50 2.03
C ILE A 168 -14.20 -5.97 0.70
N GLY A 169 -13.59 -4.80 0.69
CA GLY A 169 -13.02 -4.23 -0.52
C GLY A 169 -11.70 -4.91 -0.90
N GLN A 170 -11.26 -4.66 -2.12
CA GLN A 170 -10.06 -5.23 -2.70
C GLN A 170 -8.97 -4.14 -2.75
N ALA A 171 -7.84 -4.43 -2.14
CA ALA A 171 -6.66 -3.57 -2.13
C ALA A 171 -5.60 -4.06 -3.15
N GLY A 172 -4.64 -3.27 -3.54
CA GLY A 172 -3.51 -3.67 -4.39
C GLY A 172 -2.33 -4.29 -3.61
N SER A 173 -1.17 -4.63 -4.22
CA SER A 173 -0.11 -5.49 -3.63
C SER A 173 0.81 -4.86 -2.58
N LEU A 174 0.56 -3.65 -2.15
CA LEU A 174 1.44 -2.89 -1.26
C LEU A 174 0.70 -2.27 -0.06
N ALA A 175 -0.41 -2.88 0.48
CA ALA A 175 -1.11 -2.33 1.64
C ALA A 175 -0.36 -2.53 2.93
N ARG A 176 -0.60 -1.57 3.79
CA ARG A 176 -0.27 -1.62 5.22
C ARG A 176 -1.51 -1.88 6.09
N PHE A 177 -2.71 -1.83 5.50
CA PHE A 177 -3.98 -2.20 6.12
C PHE A 177 -4.59 -3.40 5.41
N SER A 178 -5.07 -4.37 6.18
CA SER A 178 -5.81 -5.50 5.66
C SER A 178 -6.94 -5.88 6.60
N ILE A 179 -8.09 -6.26 6.07
CA ILE A 179 -9.24 -6.69 6.87
C ILE A 179 -9.52 -8.16 6.58
N ILE A 180 -9.55 -8.96 7.64
CA ILE A 180 -9.91 -10.38 7.60
C ILE A 180 -11.05 -10.58 8.59
N ASP A 181 -12.20 -11.02 8.14
CA ASP A 181 -13.40 -11.18 8.95
C ASP A 181 -13.75 -9.91 9.73
N LYS A 182 -13.60 -9.90 11.03
CA LYS A 182 -13.86 -8.77 11.93
C LYS A 182 -12.59 -8.12 12.47
N TYR A 183 -11.44 -8.40 11.89
CA TYR A 183 -10.17 -7.83 12.35
C TYR A 183 -9.54 -6.97 11.27
N LEU A 184 -9.14 -5.76 11.66
CA LEU A 184 -8.27 -4.90 10.84
C LEU A 184 -6.83 -5.09 11.31
N TYR A 185 -5.98 -5.48 10.41
CA TYR A 185 -4.54 -5.58 10.59
C TYR A 185 -3.88 -4.34 10.01
N SER A 186 -3.05 -3.70 10.80
CA SER A 186 -2.24 -2.56 10.38
C SER A 186 -0.78 -2.82 10.71
N ILE A 187 0.10 -2.65 9.74
CA ILE A 187 1.54 -2.74 9.98
C ILE A 187 2.15 -1.35 10.15
N SER A 188 3.12 -1.26 11.06
CA SER A 188 4.08 -0.15 11.16
C SER A 188 5.43 -0.63 10.67
N GLU A 189 6.49 0.14 10.87
CA GLU A 189 7.87 -0.29 10.57
C GLU A 189 8.33 -1.49 11.41
N TYR A 190 7.69 -1.73 12.57
CA TYR A 190 8.14 -2.72 13.57
C TYR A 190 7.04 -3.66 14.04
N ASP A 191 5.79 -3.25 13.97
CA ASP A 191 4.67 -3.90 14.64
C ASP A 191 3.52 -4.20 13.69
N LEU A 192 2.84 -5.31 13.99
CA LEU A 192 1.51 -5.63 13.50
C LEU A 192 0.49 -5.28 14.59
N ARG A 193 -0.44 -4.39 14.31
CA ARG A 193 -1.55 -3.99 15.17
C ARG A 193 -2.83 -4.59 14.67
N ILE A 194 -3.61 -5.14 15.59
CA ILE A 194 -4.83 -5.86 15.31
C ILE A 194 -5.97 -5.16 16.02
N PHE A 195 -6.92 -4.67 15.24
CA PHE A 195 -8.12 -4.01 15.76
C PHE A 195 -9.30 -4.96 15.64
N ASP A 196 -10.06 -5.12 16.72
CA ASP A 196 -11.34 -5.81 16.69
C ASP A 196 -12.43 -4.85 16.20
N LEU A 197 -13.16 -5.26 15.18
CA LEU A 197 -14.28 -4.57 14.56
C LEU A 197 -15.62 -5.21 14.91
N GLU A 198 -15.75 -5.85 16.09
CA GLU A 198 -17.02 -6.38 16.59
C GLU A 198 -18.05 -5.25 16.72
N ASP A 199 -17.65 -4.11 17.30
CA ASP A 199 -18.31 -2.83 17.09
C ASP A 199 -17.63 -2.10 15.93
N PRO A 200 -18.23 -2.09 14.74
CA PRO A 200 -17.53 -1.64 13.55
C PRO A 200 -17.27 -0.11 13.50
N VAL A 201 -17.92 0.67 14.35
CA VAL A 201 -17.69 2.14 14.45
C VAL A 201 -16.81 2.52 15.64
N ALA A 202 -16.55 1.57 16.56
CA ALA A 202 -15.69 1.73 17.71
C ALA A 202 -14.59 0.66 17.68
N ALA A 203 -13.77 0.66 16.63
CA ALA A 203 -12.66 -0.28 16.47
C ALA A 203 -11.72 -0.21 17.68
N GLU A 204 -11.45 -1.35 18.33
CA GLU A 204 -10.58 -1.43 19.50
C GLU A 204 -9.24 -2.05 19.14
N LEU A 205 -8.13 -1.42 19.55
CA LEU A 205 -6.80 -2.04 19.45
C LEU A 205 -6.75 -3.24 20.40
N ALA A 206 -6.90 -4.44 19.84
CA ALA A 206 -7.02 -5.68 20.60
C ALA A 206 -5.66 -6.35 20.87
N SER A 207 -4.70 -6.22 19.94
CA SER A 207 -3.37 -6.81 20.06
C SER A 207 -2.32 -6.01 19.29
N THR A 208 -1.08 -6.12 19.77
CA THR A 208 0.11 -5.62 19.04
C THR A 208 1.19 -6.70 19.09
N VAL A 209 1.68 -7.10 17.91
CA VAL A 209 2.71 -8.12 17.76
C VAL A 209 3.95 -7.45 17.17
N ASN A 210 5.07 -7.50 17.91
CA ASN A 210 6.34 -7.04 17.35
C ASN A 210 6.87 -8.06 16.34
N ILE A 211 7.06 -7.64 15.09
CA ILE A 211 7.52 -8.48 13.99
C ILE A 211 9.02 -8.36 13.79
N GLY A 212 9.51 -7.13 13.82
CA GLY A 212 10.90 -6.81 13.51
C GLY A 212 11.01 -5.40 12.97
N TRP A 213 11.89 -5.15 12.03
CA TRP A 213 12.12 -3.83 11.43
C TRP A 213 12.02 -3.91 9.89
N GLY A 214 11.81 -2.76 9.26
CA GLY A 214 11.71 -2.65 7.81
C GLY A 214 10.45 -3.29 7.22
N ILE A 215 9.35 -3.31 7.97
CA ILE A 215 8.08 -3.90 7.55
C ILE A 215 7.37 -2.95 6.57
N GLU A 216 7.00 -3.47 5.40
CA GLU A 216 6.44 -2.65 4.32
C GLU A 216 5.03 -3.07 3.91
N THR A 217 4.77 -4.36 3.77
CA THR A 217 3.51 -4.86 3.20
C THR A 217 2.93 -6.01 4.00
N ILE A 218 1.60 -6.17 3.95
CA ILE A 218 0.89 -7.31 4.52
C ILE A 218 -0.04 -7.93 3.49
N PHE A 219 0.13 -9.22 3.23
CA PHE A 219 -0.71 -10.00 2.35
C PHE A 219 -1.31 -11.19 3.10
N PRO A 220 -2.59 -11.18 3.46
CA PRO A 220 -3.25 -12.34 4.04
C PRO A 220 -3.60 -13.36 2.95
N TYR A 221 -3.35 -14.62 3.25
CA TYR A 221 -3.73 -15.72 2.38
C TYR A 221 -4.11 -16.94 3.20
N GLN A 222 -5.36 -17.40 3.07
CA GLN A 222 -5.94 -18.43 3.94
C GLN A 222 -5.79 -18.01 5.42
N ASP A 223 -5.39 -18.94 6.30
CA ASP A 223 -5.16 -18.65 7.71
C ASP A 223 -3.74 -18.12 8.00
N ASN A 224 -3.10 -17.47 7.02
CA ASN A 224 -1.73 -16.99 7.16
C ASN A 224 -1.58 -15.52 6.76
N LEU A 225 -0.57 -14.86 7.35
CA LEU A 225 -0.15 -13.52 6.95
C LEU A 225 1.25 -13.62 6.34
N PHE A 226 1.40 -13.09 5.12
CA PHE A 226 2.67 -12.89 4.46
C PHE A 226 3.02 -11.42 4.58
N ILE A 227 4.14 -11.12 5.23
CA ILE A 227 4.54 -9.76 5.56
C ILE A 227 5.87 -9.50 4.89
N GLY A 228 5.86 -8.59 3.91
CA GLY A 228 7.06 -8.13 3.22
C GLY A 228 7.85 -7.16 4.10
N ALA A 229 9.16 -7.33 4.10
CA ALA A 229 10.10 -6.46 4.79
C ALA A 229 11.34 -6.25 3.89
N ASP A 230 12.09 -5.19 4.14
CA ASP A 230 13.29 -4.84 3.36
C ASP A 230 14.38 -5.94 3.28
N HIS A 231 14.29 -6.98 4.10
CA HIS A 231 15.26 -8.06 4.18
C HIS A 231 14.65 -9.47 4.01
N GLY A 232 13.32 -9.55 3.78
CA GLY A 232 12.66 -10.84 3.61
C GLY A 232 11.15 -10.82 3.74
N MET A 233 10.56 -11.97 3.54
CA MET A 233 9.14 -12.22 3.71
C MET A 233 8.92 -13.04 4.97
N TYR A 234 8.24 -12.47 5.96
CA TYR A 234 7.77 -13.20 7.14
C TYR A 234 6.48 -13.96 6.81
N ILE A 235 6.34 -15.14 7.37
CA ILE A 235 5.11 -15.94 7.31
C ILE A 235 4.61 -16.16 8.72
N TYR A 236 3.37 -15.79 8.99
CA TYR A 236 2.69 -15.94 10.27
C TYR A 236 1.48 -16.86 10.11
N ASP A 237 1.28 -17.76 11.06
CA ASP A 237 0.01 -18.44 11.30
C ASP A 237 -0.96 -17.46 11.97
N ASN A 238 -2.11 -17.24 11.36
CA ASN A 238 -3.17 -16.35 11.80
C ASN A 238 -4.45 -17.10 12.21
N SER A 239 -4.34 -18.39 12.50
CA SER A 239 -5.48 -19.20 12.97
C SER A 239 -6.07 -18.70 14.30
N ASP A 240 -5.26 -18.03 15.13
CA ASP A 240 -5.70 -17.16 16.21
C ASP A 240 -5.43 -15.70 15.84
N PRO A 241 -6.46 -14.97 15.37
CA PRO A 241 -6.28 -13.61 14.86
C PRO A 241 -5.71 -12.61 15.86
N LEU A 242 -5.85 -12.84 17.16
CA LEU A 242 -5.32 -11.95 18.20
C LEU A 242 -3.89 -12.30 18.62
N ASN A 243 -3.40 -13.47 18.24
CA ASN A 243 -2.06 -13.96 18.60
C ASN A 243 -1.37 -14.62 17.39
N PRO A 244 -1.19 -13.92 16.26
CA PRO A 244 -0.46 -14.49 15.13
C PRO A 244 0.93 -14.97 15.54
N THR A 245 1.33 -16.14 15.08
CA THR A 245 2.62 -16.75 15.43
C THR A 245 3.52 -16.90 14.23
N GLN A 246 4.76 -16.45 14.33
CA GLN A 246 5.73 -16.59 13.25
C GLN A 246 6.05 -18.04 12.94
N LEU A 247 5.83 -18.46 11.71
CA LEU A 247 6.21 -19.78 11.20
C LEU A 247 7.63 -19.76 10.61
N SER A 248 7.96 -18.74 9.83
CA SER A 248 9.27 -18.63 9.19
C SER A 248 9.58 -17.19 8.76
N LEU A 249 10.82 -17.03 8.29
CA LEU A 249 11.30 -15.86 7.56
C LEU A 249 12.06 -16.37 6.32
N PHE A 250 11.55 -16.06 5.14
CA PHE A 250 12.28 -16.22 3.88
C PHE A 250 13.16 -15.00 3.67
N THR A 251 14.47 -15.17 3.75
CA THR A 251 15.44 -14.06 3.60
C THR A 251 15.89 -13.94 2.15
N HIS A 252 16.00 -12.71 1.66
CA HIS A 252 16.56 -12.38 0.36
C HIS A 252 17.50 -11.16 0.48
N ALA A 253 18.05 -10.68 -0.65
CA ALA A 253 18.81 -9.44 -0.69
C ALA A 253 17.92 -8.26 -0.27
N ARG A 254 18.49 -7.23 0.33
CA ARG A 254 17.71 -6.03 0.70
C ARG A 254 17.03 -5.42 -0.52
N ALA A 255 15.72 -5.25 -0.43
CA ALA A 255 14.89 -4.65 -1.45
C ALA A 255 13.52 -4.30 -0.87
N CYS A 256 12.73 -3.47 -1.54
CA CYS A 256 11.35 -3.20 -1.18
C CYS A 256 10.43 -4.23 -1.83
N ASP A 257 9.58 -4.91 -1.04
CA ASP A 257 9.02 -6.20 -1.40
C ASP A 257 7.50 -6.28 -1.32
N PRO A 258 6.77 -5.99 -2.39
CA PRO A 258 5.42 -6.52 -2.50
C PRO A 258 5.41 -8.03 -2.64
N VAL A 259 4.49 -8.65 -1.91
CA VAL A 259 4.24 -10.09 -1.92
C VAL A 259 2.85 -10.37 -2.48
N TYR A 260 2.74 -11.33 -3.37
CA TYR A 260 1.46 -11.91 -3.79
C TYR A 260 1.52 -13.43 -3.67
N VAL A 261 0.47 -14.04 -3.15
CA VAL A 261 0.42 -15.49 -2.94
C VAL A 261 -0.72 -16.12 -3.72
N GLN A 262 -0.42 -17.19 -4.45
CA GLN A 262 -1.43 -18.01 -5.10
C GLN A 262 -1.09 -19.50 -4.97
N GLY A 263 -2.01 -20.30 -4.43
CA GLY A 263 -1.79 -21.71 -4.16
C GLY A 263 -0.63 -21.93 -3.19
N ASN A 264 0.37 -22.68 -3.62
CA ASN A 264 1.58 -22.97 -2.85
C ASN A 264 2.80 -22.15 -3.30
N THR A 265 2.56 -21.02 -3.93
CA THR A 265 3.63 -20.18 -4.49
C THR A 265 3.45 -18.74 -4.03
N ALA A 266 4.51 -18.15 -3.50
CA ALA A 266 4.61 -16.71 -3.28
C ALA A 266 5.47 -16.09 -4.38
N TYR A 267 5.06 -14.91 -4.83
CA TYR A 267 5.74 -14.08 -5.82
C TYR A 267 6.15 -12.79 -5.12
N VAL A 268 7.44 -12.49 -5.16
CA VAL A 268 8.04 -11.35 -4.45
C VAL A 268 8.80 -10.50 -5.45
N THR A 269 8.45 -9.24 -5.60
CA THR A 269 9.18 -8.31 -6.47
C THR A 269 10.26 -7.60 -5.66
N LEU A 270 11.49 -7.64 -6.12
CA LEU A 270 12.63 -6.96 -5.52
C LEU A 270 13.08 -5.83 -6.43
N ARG A 271 13.30 -4.63 -5.86
CA ARG A 271 13.60 -3.41 -6.62
C ARG A 271 14.81 -2.68 -6.09
N ASP A 272 15.66 -2.18 -7.02
CA ASP A 272 16.79 -1.31 -6.72
C ASP A 272 16.41 0.18 -6.64
N GLY A 273 17.36 1.00 -6.19
CA GLY A 273 17.28 2.46 -6.30
C GLY A 273 16.35 3.15 -5.31
N THR A 274 15.91 2.46 -4.27
CA THR A 274 15.14 3.00 -3.15
C THR A 274 16.00 3.05 -1.87
N GLU A 275 15.43 3.54 -0.79
CA GLU A 275 16.02 3.49 0.56
C GLU A 275 16.35 2.06 1.02
N CYS A 276 15.74 1.06 0.39
CA CYS A 276 15.99 -0.35 0.65
C CYS A 276 17.39 -0.85 0.20
N GLU A 277 18.21 0.02 -0.41
CA GLU A 277 19.59 -0.27 -0.85
C GLU A 277 19.76 -1.52 -1.73
N GLY A 278 18.68 -1.98 -2.41
CA GLY A 278 18.72 -3.11 -3.32
C GLY A 278 19.56 -2.83 -4.57
N PHE A 279 20.16 -3.89 -5.13
CA PHE A 279 20.97 -3.83 -6.36
C PHE A 279 20.36 -4.63 -7.51
N ASP A 280 19.30 -5.38 -7.24
CA ASP A 280 18.68 -6.29 -8.18
C ASP A 280 17.22 -5.95 -8.40
N ASN A 281 16.81 -5.91 -9.66
CA ASN A 281 15.43 -5.81 -10.09
C ASN A 281 14.95 -7.18 -10.53
N GLN A 282 14.18 -7.87 -9.70
CA GLN A 282 13.79 -9.24 -10.00
C GLN A 282 12.42 -9.61 -9.41
N LEU A 283 11.87 -10.69 -9.94
CA LEU A 283 10.73 -11.40 -9.38
C LEU A 283 11.24 -12.73 -8.82
N ASP A 284 11.14 -12.91 -7.52
CA ASP A 284 11.40 -14.17 -6.86
C ASP A 284 10.14 -15.01 -6.78
N VAL A 285 10.26 -16.29 -7.12
CA VAL A 285 9.20 -17.30 -7.01
C VAL A 285 9.58 -18.26 -5.89
N VAL A 286 8.75 -18.33 -4.86
CA VAL A 286 9.02 -19.06 -3.63
C VAL A 286 8.00 -20.16 -3.43
N ASP A 287 8.46 -21.39 -3.22
CA ASP A 287 7.64 -22.53 -2.79
C ASP A 287 7.29 -22.37 -1.31
N ILE A 288 6.01 -22.27 -1.02
CA ILE A 288 5.44 -22.15 0.32
C ILE A 288 4.59 -23.38 0.71
N THR A 289 4.81 -24.52 0.05
CA THR A 289 4.13 -25.79 0.40
C THR A 289 4.40 -26.15 1.86
N ASP A 290 5.61 -25.90 2.35
CA ASP A 290 5.97 -25.95 3.77
C ASP A 290 6.20 -24.53 4.27
N LEU A 291 5.19 -23.95 4.93
CA LEU A 291 5.23 -22.59 5.46
C LEU A 291 6.33 -22.36 6.52
N SER A 292 6.81 -23.44 7.16
CA SER A 292 7.91 -23.38 8.12
C SER A 292 9.30 -23.40 7.44
N ASN A 293 9.36 -23.69 6.13
CA ASN A 293 10.60 -23.81 5.38
C ASN A 293 10.42 -23.43 3.90
N PRO A 294 10.05 -22.16 3.61
CA PRO A 294 9.87 -21.67 2.26
C PRO A 294 11.16 -21.76 1.46
N LYS A 295 11.07 -22.03 0.15
CA LYS A 295 12.23 -22.25 -0.71
C LYS A 295 12.15 -21.43 -1.98
N LEU A 296 13.23 -20.73 -2.31
CA LEU A 296 13.37 -20.08 -3.61
C LEU A 296 13.34 -21.14 -4.72
N LEU A 297 12.41 -21.00 -5.66
CA LEU A 297 12.30 -21.83 -6.86
C LEU A 297 13.04 -21.21 -8.04
N ALA A 298 12.88 -19.92 -8.26
CA ALA A 298 13.51 -19.17 -9.34
C ALA A 298 13.56 -17.68 -9.03
N SER A 299 14.51 -16.98 -9.65
CA SER A 299 14.57 -15.52 -9.74
C SER A 299 14.54 -15.12 -11.20
N HIS A 300 13.64 -14.21 -11.55
CA HIS A 300 13.48 -13.69 -12.91
C HIS A 300 13.87 -12.22 -12.96
N GLN A 301 14.84 -11.89 -13.82
CA GLN A 301 15.26 -10.49 -13.99
C GLN A 301 14.11 -9.66 -14.55
N MET A 302 13.81 -8.53 -13.90
CA MET A 302 12.84 -7.52 -14.29
C MET A 302 13.55 -6.17 -14.56
N SER A 303 12.80 -5.13 -14.92
CA SER A 303 13.44 -3.85 -15.24
C SER A 303 13.40 -2.88 -14.05
N ASN A 304 12.25 -2.76 -13.39
CA ASN A 304 12.01 -1.96 -12.18
C ASN A 304 10.67 -2.40 -11.57
N PRO A 305 10.57 -3.63 -11.04
CA PRO A 305 9.31 -4.22 -10.64
C PRO A 305 8.77 -3.56 -9.37
N HIS A 306 7.48 -3.25 -9.40
CA HIS A 306 6.70 -2.69 -8.32
C HIS A 306 5.56 -3.65 -7.94
N GLY A 307 4.35 -3.14 -7.76
CA GLY A 307 3.18 -3.93 -7.44
C GLY A 307 2.79 -4.96 -8.49
N LEU A 308 2.16 -6.01 -8.05
CA LEU A 308 1.78 -7.14 -8.87
C LEU A 308 0.41 -7.69 -8.48
N SER A 309 -0.25 -8.32 -9.41
CA SER A 309 -1.48 -9.08 -9.18
C SER A 309 -1.47 -10.33 -10.04
N ILE A 310 -2.06 -11.42 -9.54
CA ILE A 310 -2.18 -12.65 -10.31
C ILE A 310 -3.65 -13.00 -10.44
N ARG A 311 -4.04 -13.28 -11.68
CA ARG A 311 -5.36 -13.79 -11.98
C ARG A 311 -5.22 -15.01 -12.89
N ASP A 312 -5.78 -16.12 -12.46
CA ASP A 312 -5.59 -17.41 -13.10
C ASP A 312 -4.10 -17.76 -13.19
N GLU A 313 -3.56 -17.97 -14.38
CA GLU A 313 -2.15 -18.24 -14.63
C GLU A 313 -1.42 -17.02 -15.23
N ASN A 314 -1.96 -15.80 -15.04
CA ASN A 314 -1.39 -14.57 -15.57
C ASN A 314 -0.96 -13.63 -14.44
N LEU A 315 0.31 -13.27 -14.47
CA LEU A 315 0.89 -12.23 -13.62
C LEU A 315 0.81 -10.89 -14.32
N TYR A 316 0.20 -9.95 -13.67
CA TYR A 316 0.11 -8.54 -14.04
C TYR A 316 1.11 -7.79 -13.18
N LEU A 317 2.12 -7.18 -13.81
CA LEU A 317 3.25 -6.55 -13.12
C LEU A 317 3.38 -5.10 -13.52
N CYS A 318 3.45 -4.22 -12.53
CA CYS A 318 3.89 -2.86 -12.71
C CYS A 318 5.42 -2.82 -12.70
N ASP A 319 6.03 -2.29 -13.75
CA ASP A 319 7.48 -2.30 -13.94
C ASP A 319 8.04 -0.86 -13.99
N GLY A 320 7.53 -0.01 -13.11
CA GLY A 320 7.90 1.39 -12.94
C GLY A 320 7.82 2.15 -14.26
N ARG A 321 8.84 2.93 -14.60
CA ARG A 321 8.96 3.68 -15.86
C ARG A 321 8.90 2.83 -17.13
N PHE A 322 8.98 1.51 -17.00
CA PHE A 322 8.87 0.58 -18.13
C PHE A 322 7.42 0.15 -18.39
N GLY A 323 6.46 0.66 -17.60
CA GLY A 323 5.04 0.46 -17.81
C GLY A 323 4.48 -0.81 -17.19
N PHE A 324 3.43 -1.32 -17.81
CA PHE A 324 2.65 -2.46 -17.33
C PHE A 324 2.92 -3.69 -18.20
N LYS A 325 3.17 -4.84 -17.58
CA LYS A 325 3.52 -6.08 -18.26
C LYS A 325 2.66 -7.24 -17.79
N VAL A 326 2.43 -8.20 -18.68
CA VAL A 326 1.70 -9.44 -18.38
C VAL A 326 2.59 -10.64 -18.71
N TYR A 327 2.63 -11.60 -17.80
CA TYR A 327 3.43 -12.83 -17.96
C TYR A 327 2.56 -14.07 -17.69
N ASP A 328 2.80 -15.15 -18.42
CA ASP A 328 2.28 -16.50 -18.12
C ASP A 328 3.11 -17.13 -17.00
N VAL A 329 2.47 -17.45 -15.87
CA VAL A 329 3.08 -18.07 -14.68
C VAL A 329 2.75 -19.55 -14.51
N SER A 330 2.13 -20.19 -15.50
CA SER A 330 1.80 -21.62 -15.50
C SER A 330 3.01 -22.52 -15.31
N ASP A 331 4.21 -22.07 -15.71
CA ASP A 331 5.49 -22.70 -15.39
C ASP A 331 6.45 -21.67 -14.80
N TRP A 332 6.62 -21.72 -13.49
CA TRP A 332 7.45 -20.80 -12.72
C TRP A 332 8.92 -20.70 -13.20
N ARG A 333 9.41 -21.69 -13.96
CA ARG A 333 10.78 -21.68 -14.51
C ARG A 333 10.96 -20.76 -15.70
N LEU A 334 9.86 -20.38 -16.35
CA LEU A 334 9.88 -19.75 -17.68
C LEU A 334 9.28 -18.34 -17.70
N ILE A 335 8.89 -17.78 -16.57
CA ILE A 335 8.13 -16.51 -16.47
C ILE A 335 8.76 -15.39 -17.32
N SER A 336 10.06 -15.10 -17.15
CA SER A 336 10.74 -14.04 -17.90
C SER A 336 10.76 -14.26 -19.41
N SER A 337 10.63 -15.51 -19.87
CA SER A 337 10.54 -15.85 -21.30
C SER A 337 9.12 -15.94 -21.85
N ARG A 338 8.13 -15.85 -20.98
CA ARG A 338 6.70 -15.96 -21.29
C ARG A 338 5.96 -14.64 -21.07
N GLN A 339 6.59 -13.53 -21.46
CA GLN A 339 5.89 -12.27 -21.48
C GLN A 339 4.80 -12.29 -22.55
N LEU A 340 3.56 -12.11 -22.12
CA LEU A 340 2.37 -12.11 -22.99
C LEU A 340 2.14 -10.71 -23.57
N ALA A 341 2.22 -9.66 -22.73
CA ALA A 341 1.98 -8.29 -23.14
C ALA A 341 2.94 -7.31 -22.48
N HIS A 342 3.11 -6.14 -23.13
CA HIS A 342 3.83 -5.00 -22.59
C HIS A 342 3.14 -3.71 -23.03
N VAL A 343 2.68 -2.92 -22.08
CA VAL A 343 2.05 -1.62 -22.30
C VAL A 343 3.00 -0.54 -21.77
N PRO A 344 3.84 0.05 -22.64
CA PRO A 344 4.79 1.10 -22.27
C PRO A 344 4.16 2.49 -22.30
N GLY A 345 4.94 3.50 -21.90
CA GLY A 345 4.61 4.91 -22.11
C GLY A 345 4.01 5.61 -20.90
N PHE A 346 4.03 4.98 -19.75
CA PHE A 346 3.71 5.56 -18.45
C PHE A 346 4.47 4.84 -17.34
N SER A 347 4.63 5.48 -16.19
CA SER A 347 5.18 4.82 -14.99
C SER A 347 4.07 4.10 -14.26
N ALA A 348 4.19 2.79 -14.05
CA ALA A 348 3.21 1.94 -13.36
C ALA A 348 3.75 1.51 -12.00
N PHE A 349 2.96 1.71 -10.93
CA PHE A 349 3.39 1.44 -9.57
C PHE A 349 2.62 0.29 -8.93
N ASP A 350 1.30 0.22 -9.06
CA ASP A 350 0.52 -0.87 -8.50
C ASP A 350 -0.65 -1.26 -9.40
N VAL A 351 -1.12 -2.50 -9.27
CA VAL A 351 -2.20 -3.07 -10.08
C VAL A 351 -3.16 -3.89 -9.24
N ILE A 352 -4.45 -3.69 -9.48
CA ILE A 352 -5.52 -4.56 -9.00
C ILE A 352 -6.19 -5.22 -10.19
N THR A 353 -6.18 -6.55 -10.26
CA THR A 353 -7.10 -7.29 -11.12
C THR A 353 -8.43 -7.45 -10.38
N VAL A 354 -9.47 -6.78 -10.87
CA VAL A 354 -10.76 -6.71 -10.15
C VAL A 354 -11.45 -8.06 -10.16
N ASN A 355 -11.82 -8.56 -8.99
CA ASN A 355 -12.45 -9.86 -8.85
C ASN A 355 -13.78 -9.93 -9.63
N GLY A 356 -13.93 -11.03 -10.37
CA GLY A 356 -15.14 -11.30 -11.16
C GLY A 356 -15.34 -10.38 -12.37
N LYS A 357 -14.36 -9.52 -12.70
CA LYS A 357 -14.38 -8.66 -13.89
C LYS A 357 -13.08 -8.83 -14.69
N ASP A 358 -13.15 -8.73 -16.00
CA ASP A 358 -12.00 -8.71 -16.89
C ASP A 358 -11.37 -7.30 -16.90
N LEU A 359 -11.01 -6.80 -15.73
CA LEU A 359 -10.57 -5.44 -15.51
C LEU A 359 -9.30 -5.40 -14.65
N ALA A 360 -8.27 -4.73 -15.13
CA ALA A 360 -7.12 -4.32 -14.34
C ALA A 360 -7.14 -2.80 -14.12
N ILE A 361 -6.91 -2.38 -12.88
CA ILE A 361 -6.76 -0.99 -12.49
C ILE A 361 -5.32 -0.79 -12.09
N VAL A 362 -4.63 0.13 -12.74
CA VAL A 362 -3.20 0.41 -12.54
C VAL A 362 -3.06 1.85 -12.06
N ILE A 363 -2.39 2.05 -10.93
CA ILE A 363 -1.97 3.38 -10.50
C ILE A 363 -0.54 3.66 -10.96
N GLY A 364 -0.29 4.88 -11.41
CA GLY A 364 1.01 5.30 -11.90
C GLY A 364 1.28 6.77 -11.56
N GLU A 365 2.46 7.25 -11.95
CA GLU A 365 2.87 8.64 -11.72
C GLU A 365 1.92 9.65 -12.37
N ASP A 366 1.44 9.33 -13.57
CA ASP A 366 0.60 10.22 -14.38
C ASP A 366 -0.91 10.06 -14.09
N GLY A 367 -1.32 9.13 -13.22
CA GLY A 367 -2.71 8.89 -12.87
C GLY A 367 -3.11 7.42 -12.74
N LEU A 368 -4.43 7.20 -12.79
CA LEU A 368 -5.06 5.89 -12.74
C LEU A 368 -5.43 5.44 -14.17
N TYR A 369 -5.03 4.24 -14.52
CA TYR A 369 -5.28 3.61 -15.81
C TYR A 369 -6.18 2.40 -15.63
N GLN A 370 -7.10 2.15 -16.55
CA GLN A 370 -7.92 0.96 -16.57
C GLN A 370 -7.75 0.20 -17.87
N PHE A 371 -7.66 -1.14 -17.76
CA PHE A 371 -7.46 -2.03 -18.89
C PHE A 371 -8.49 -3.16 -18.88
N ASP A 372 -9.08 -3.43 -20.04
CA ASP A 372 -9.71 -4.72 -20.31
C ASP A 372 -8.60 -5.77 -20.44
N ILE A 373 -8.71 -6.82 -19.65
CA ILE A 373 -7.76 -7.94 -19.59
C ILE A 373 -8.44 -9.28 -19.94
N SER A 374 -9.53 -9.23 -20.69
CA SER A 374 -10.20 -10.45 -21.19
C SER A 374 -9.29 -11.29 -22.08
N ASP A 375 -8.36 -10.64 -22.81
CA ASP A 375 -7.20 -11.29 -23.43
C ASP A 375 -5.93 -10.81 -22.72
N PRO A 376 -5.29 -11.64 -21.89
CA PRO A 376 -4.04 -11.29 -21.23
C PRO A 376 -2.88 -10.95 -22.16
N ALA A 377 -2.94 -11.39 -23.43
CA ALA A 377 -1.91 -11.09 -24.42
C ALA A 377 -2.13 -9.74 -25.14
N ASP A 378 -3.31 -9.15 -25.01
CA ASP A 378 -3.66 -7.85 -25.61
C ASP A 378 -4.50 -6.97 -24.66
N PRO A 379 -3.94 -6.49 -23.53
CA PRO A 379 -4.65 -5.60 -22.62
C PRO A 379 -5.06 -4.30 -23.33
N VAL A 380 -6.34 -4.00 -23.35
CA VAL A 380 -6.91 -2.82 -24.01
C VAL A 380 -7.15 -1.72 -22.99
N ARG A 381 -6.51 -0.55 -23.17
CA ARG A 381 -6.75 0.59 -22.29
C ARG A 381 -8.16 1.16 -22.47
N LEU A 382 -8.96 1.11 -21.42
CA LEU A 382 -10.34 1.62 -21.39
C LEU A 382 -10.37 3.12 -21.05
N SER A 383 -9.63 3.54 -20.03
CA SER A 383 -9.66 4.93 -19.54
C SER A 383 -8.38 5.34 -18.85
N VAL A 384 -8.26 6.66 -18.62
CA VAL A 384 -7.23 7.29 -17.79
C VAL A 384 -7.85 8.42 -16.98
N LEU A 385 -7.64 8.43 -15.67
CA LEU A 385 -7.82 9.59 -14.81
C LEU A 385 -6.44 10.19 -14.54
N SER A 386 -6.10 11.27 -15.23
CA SER A 386 -4.78 11.89 -15.12
C SER A 386 -4.60 12.66 -13.82
N THR A 387 -3.36 12.67 -13.30
CA THR A 387 -2.94 13.64 -12.28
C THR A 387 -2.92 15.05 -12.84
N GLY A 388 -3.08 16.06 -11.98
CA GLY A 388 -2.85 17.45 -12.36
C GLY A 388 -1.42 17.65 -12.83
N SER A 389 -1.22 18.48 -13.87
CA SER A 389 0.13 18.90 -14.25
C SER A 389 0.77 19.67 -13.10
N ARG A 390 1.85 19.14 -12.54
CA ARG A 390 2.74 19.87 -11.63
C ARG A 390 3.44 21.02 -12.33
#